data_57b2dcc305e54596c44791e795b2cb1f
#
_entry.id   57b2dcc305e54596c44791e795b2cb1f
#
_cell.length_a   1.000
_cell.length_b   1.000
_cell.length_c   1.000
_cell.angle_alpha   90.00
_cell.angle_beta   90.00
_cell.angle_gamma   90.00
#
_symmetry.space_group_name_H-M   'P 1'
#
loop_
_entity.id
_entity.type
_entity.pdbx_description
1 polymer ?
#
loop_
_entity_poly.entity_id
_entity_poly.type
_entity_poly.pdbx_seq_one_letter_code
_entity_poly.pdbx_strand_id
1 'polypeptide(L)'
;MYDIKSQIKTLFLCSAALLSCLSFPVCTKAGSDSLLSVTEEAQIRPIGDGSGTYLLKSDKFYCLNADGSRDTSPAVHYFDHLVIDGSVFDGYYYHGDQGEFIAAGPHVEELSQISVPDQGEEMPWSAEFDGYYMVGNLGKLTAAPQIRYMDHLDMGSVTFDGYYFFDEYGKLVTEPGIHWVSMTSNGREFEGDYYFGGPNGALSQEAGTTPEGFSVDENGLVEDLENLSLKTLKPRLSELLSGYEGEWSVYVKDLETGEQLVYNDTPMYSASLIKTFVLAQTYANMDTVLACEGKRMNRPADSEEVAVEVNDLMWNMITVSDNESTNELVRLQTESYDFREGARAVNEFLEEEGYKETTVQHTLHPSPSASVGLGGRNMTTAKECGKLLESIYRGDCVSPEASQAMLHMLLNQENTWKIPEGLQSGIKVANKTGETDVSQHDIAIVYGEKTNYILCVLS
;
A
#
# COMPACT_ATOMS: atom_id res chain seq x y z
N MET A 1 6.71 19.54 -2.86
CA MET A 1 5.41 18.93 -3.20
C MET A 1 5.52 17.86 -4.30
N TYR A 2 6.33 18.07 -5.34
CA TYR A 2 6.69 17.02 -6.32
C TYR A 2 7.24 15.76 -5.65
N ASP A 3 8.04 15.97 -4.60
CA ASP A 3 8.68 14.93 -3.80
C ASP A 3 7.67 14.07 -3.02
N ILE A 4 6.72 14.66 -2.31
CA ILE A 4 5.72 13.93 -1.51
C ILE A 4 4.87 13.01 -2.38
N LYS A 5 4.51 13.42 -3.60
CA LYS A 5 3.66 12.64 -4.50
C LYS A 5 4.37 11.44 -5.13
N SER A 6 5.60 11.67 -5.60
CA SER A 6 6.46 10.60 -6.11
C SER A 6 6.72 9.57 -5.01
N GLN A 7 6.96 10.05 -3.80
CA GLN A 7 7.31 9.25 -2.64
C GLN A 7 6.13 8.47 -2.07
N ILE A 8 4.93 9.07 -2.01
CA ILE A 8 3.72 8.33 -1.60
C ILE A 8 3.38 7.23 -2.62
N LYS A 9 3.51 7.49 -3.92
CA LYS A 9 3.27 6.48 -4.97
C LYS A 9 4.25 5.30 -4.85
N THR A 10 5.51 5.56 -4.51
CA THR A 10 6.54 4.52 -4.29
C THR A 10 6.32 3.75 -2.98
N LEU A 11 5.87 4.42 -1.93
CA LEU A 11 5.56 3.80 -0.63
C LEU A 11 4.51 2.69 -0.71
N PHE A 12 3.52 2.85 -1.59
CA PHE A 12 2.43 1.88 -1.73
C PHE A 12 2.76 0.76 -2.73
N LEU A 13 3.66 0.97 -3.68
CA LEU A 13 4.14 -0.09 -4.57
C LEU A 13 5.03 -1.12 -3.85
N CYS A 14 5.77 -0.72 -2.81
CA CYS A 14 6.61 -1.63 -2.03
C CYS A 14 5.81 -2.55 -1.09
N SER A 15 4.62 -2.18 -0.64
CA SER A 15 3.80 -3.06 0.20
C SER A 15 3.15 -4.23 -0.57
N ALA A 16 2.98 -4.11 -1.88
CA ALA A 16 2.47 -5.19 -2.73
C ALA A 16 3.54 -6.23 -3.15
N ALA A 17 4.83 -5.87 -3.07
CA ALA A 17 5.93 -6.74 -3.52
C ALA A 17 6.45 -7.73 -2.46
N LEU A 18 5.93 -7.73 -1.23
CA LEU A 18 6.48 -8.51 -0.09
C LEU A 18 5.77 -9.83 0.19
N LEU A 19 4.84 -10.28 -0.66
CA LEU A 19 4.15 -11.57 -0.51
C LEU A 19 4.73 -12.72 -1.35
N SER A 20 5.86 -12.56 -2.03
CA SER A 20 6.43 -13.59 -2.89
C SER A 20 7.76 -14.15 -2.41
N CYS A 21 7.79 -14.90 -1.32
CA CYS A 21 8.89 -15.84 -1.02
C CYS A 21 8.44 -16.96 -0.06
N LEU A 22 7.68 -17.92 -0.52
CA LEU A 22 7.65 -19.27 0.08
C LEU A 22 7.31 -20.30 -1.01
N SER A 23 8.34 -20.98 -1.47
CA SER A 23 8.26 -22.11 -2.40
C SER A 23 7.73 -23.38 -1.70
N PHE A 24 6.65 -23.96 -2.20
CA PHE A 24 6.23 -25.33 -1.91
C PHE A 24 6.04 -26.17 -3.18
N PRO A 25 6.18 -27.50 -3.11
CA PRO A 25 6.46 -28.32 -4.28
C PRO A 25 5.20 -28.73 -5.06
N VAL A 26 5.38 -28.78 -6.37
CA VAL A 26 4.43 -29.30 -7.37
C VAL A 26 4.02 -30.75 -7.06
N CYS A 27 2.72 -30.96 -6.90
CA CYS A 27 2.13 -32.29 -6.83
C CYS A 27 1.49 -32.63 -8.20
N THR A 28 2.18 -33.44 -8.99
CA THR A 28 1.65 -33.99 -10.23
C THR A 28 0.58 -35.04 -9.97
N LYS A 29 -0.66 -34.80 -10.40
CA LYS A 29 -1.67 -35.84 -10.56
C LYS A 29 -1.90 -36.11 -12.04
N ALA A 30 -1.50 -37.28 -12.46
CA ALA A 30 -1.87 -37.83 -13.74
C ALA A 30 -3.35 -38.25 -13.77
N GLY A 31 -4.12 -37.70 -14.67
CA GLY A 31 -5.49 -38.08 -14.97
C GLY A 31 -5.65 -38.47 -16.43
N SER A 32 -6.36 -39.55 -16.66
CA SER A 32 -6.48 -40.38 -17.81
C SER A 32 -6.94 -39.73 -19.12
N ASP A 33 -6.21 -40.05 -20.20
CA ASP A 33 -6.53 -39.75 -21.60
C ASP A 33 -7.85 -40.35 -22.06
N SER A 34 -8.73 -39.51 -22.64
CA SER A 34 -9.69 -39.95 -23.67
C SER A 34 -9.34 -39.21 -24.97
N LEU A 35 -8.77 -39.97 -25.92
CA LEU A 35 -8.30 -39.48 -27.20
C LEU A 35 -9.45 -39.01 -28.09
N LEU A 36 -9.47 -37.71 -28.38
CA LEU A 36 -10.17 -37.14 -29.53
C LEU A 36 -9.34 -37.45 -30.80
N SER A 37 -9.97 -38.00 -31.82
CA SER A 37 -9.35 -38.25 -33.13
C SER A 37 -9.19 -36.94 -33.89
N VAL A 38 -8.00 -36.37 -33.85
CA VAL A 38 -7.63 -35.12 -34.54
C VAL A 38 -6.91 -35.46 -35.84
N THR A 39 -7.24 -34.74 -36.91
CA THR A 39 -6.52 -34.82 -38.22
C THR A 39 -5.10 -34.29 -38.06
N GLU A 40 -4.15 -34.75 -38.87
CA GLU A 40 -2.70 -34.51 -38.77
C GLU A 40 -2.27 -33.01 -38.72
N GLU A 41 -3.17 -32.06 -38.95
CA GLU A 41 -2.87 -30.60 -39.00
C GLU A 41 -3.28 -29.81 -37.71
N ALA A 42 -3.99 -30.42 -36.77
CA ALA A 42 -4.45 -29.75 -35.58
C ALA A 42 -3.58 -30.06 -34.36
N GLN A 43 -3.26 -29.03 -33.57
CA GLN A 43 -2.58 -29.16 -32.28
C GLN A 43 -3.54 -28.75 -31.14
N ILE A 44 -3.61 -29.59 -30.13
CA ILE A 44 -4.42 -29.30 -28.92
C ILE A 44 -3.50 -29.31 -27.71
N ARG A 45 -3.68 -28.30 -26.81
CA ARG A 45 -2.98 -28.18 -25.54
C ARG A 45 -3.95 -27.78 -24.45
N PRO A 46 -3.86 -28.35 -23.23
CA PRO A 46 -4.61 -27.84 -22.10
C PRO A 46 -4.17 -26.40 -21.79
N ILE A 47 -5.12 -25.52 -21.44
CA ILE A 47 -4.80 -24.13 -21.09
C ILE A 47 -4.08 -24.08 -19.73
N GLY A 48 -4.49 -24.92 -18.77
CA GLY A 48 -3.77 -25.06 -17.50
C GLY A 48 -4.24 -24.08 -16.41
N ASP A 49 -5.20 -23.21 -16.72
CA ASP A 49 -5.76 -22.18 -15.83
C ASP A 49 -6.84 -22.70 -14.85
N GLY A 50 -6.98 -24.01 -14.71
CA GLY A 50 -8.01 -24.63 -13.86
C GLY A 50 -9.41 -24.68 -14.48
N SER A 51 -9.64 -24.03 -15.63
CA SER A 51 -10.95 -24.03 -16.33
C SER A 51 -11.33 -25.40 -16.92
N GLY A 52 -10.35 -26.28 -17.10
CA GLY A 52 -10.53 -27.57 -17.78
C GLY A 52 -10.68 -27.45 -19.30
N THR A 53 -10.35 -26.31 -19.87
CA THR A 53 -10.43 -26.01 -21.30
C THR A 53 -9.11 -26.30 -22.04
N TYR A 54 -9.16 -26.31 -23.37
CA TYR A 54 -8.03 -26.59 -24.23
C TYR A 54 -7.88 -25.53 -25.31
N LEU A 55 -6.63 -25.20 -25.64
CA LEU A 55 -6.30 -24.39 -26.80
C LEU A 55 -6.11 -25.30 -28.02
N LEU A 56 -6.90 -25.07 -29.07
CA LEU A 56 -6.78 -25.73 -30.36
C LEU A 56 -6.12 -24.80 -31.38
N LYS A 57 -5.04 -25.23 -32.00
CA LYS A 57 -4.49 -24.62 -33.21
C LYS A 57 -4.96 -25.40 -34.45
N SER A 58 -5.72 -24.72 -35.30
CA SER A 58 -6.12 -25.16 -36.63
C SER A 58 -5.73 -24.07 -37.63
N ASP A 59 -6.64 -23.57 -38.46
CA ASP A 59 -6.44 -22.35 -39.24
C ASP A 59 -6.27 -21.09 -38.35
N LYS A 60 -6.92 -21.10 -37.17
CA LYS A 60 -6.84 -20.10 -36.13
C LYS A 60 -6.64 -20.77 -34.77
N PHE A 61 -6.64 -19.96 -33.71
CA PHE A 61 -6.63 -20.43 -32.33
C PHE A 61 -8.06 -20.40 -31.76
N TYR A 62 -8.46 -21.50 -31.11
CA TYR A 62 -9.80 -21.68 -30.55
C TYR A 62 -9.74 -22.22 -29.14
N CYS A 63 -10.66 -21.78 -28.28
CA CYS A 63 -10.94 -22.38 -26.99
C CYS A 63 -11.90 -23.56 -27.16
N LEU A 64 -11.57 -24.69 -26.51
CA LEU A 64 -12.43 -25.89 -26.48
C LEU A 64 -12.79 -26.23 -25.05
N ASN A 65 -14.04 -26.66 -24.86
CA ASN A 65 -14.50 -27.30 -23.64
C ASN A 65 -13.83 -28.66 -23.41
N ALA A 66 -13.98 -29.21 -22.20
CA ALA A 66 -13.45 -30.54 -21.85
C ALA A 66 -14.01 -31.69 -22.72
N ASP A 67 -15.17 -31.50 -23.33
CA ASP A 67 -15.80 -32.46 -24.24
C ASP A 67 -15.32 -32.33 -25.70
N GLY A 68 -14.45 -31.35 -25.98
CA GLY A 68 -13.91 -31.05 -27.30
C GLY A 68 -14.79 -30.18 -28.17
N SER A 69 -15.93 -29.70 -27.71
CA SER A 69 -16.70 -28.68 -28.39
C SER A 69 -16.03 -27.30 -28.27
N ARG A 70 -16.30 -26.40 -29.24
CA ARG A 70 -15.86 -25.00 -29.07
C ARG A 70 -16.55 -24.35 -27.89
N ASP A 71 -15.78 -23.64 -27.08
CA ASP A 71 -16.35 -22.77 -26.05
C ASP A 71 -16.88 -21.52 -26.72
N THR A 72 -18.19 -21.34 -26.67
CA THR A 72 -18.90 -20.20 -27.25
C THR A 72 -19.36 -19.21 -26.18
N SER A 73 -18.96 -19.41 -24.95
CA SER A 73 -19.18 -18.47 -23.87
C SER A 73 -18.00 -17.50 -23.78
N PRO A 74 -18.20 -16.18 -23.93
CA PRO A 74 -17.10 -15.23 -23.78
C PRO A 74 -16.35 -15.46 -22.45
N ALA A 75 -15.02 -15.60 -22.52
CA ALA A 75 -14.21 -15.92 -21.36
C ALA A 75 -12.81 -15.31 -21.45
N VAL A 76 -12.17 -15.15 -20.30
CA VAL A 76 -10.77 -14.80 -20.15
C VAL A 76 -10.04 -16.02 -19.59
N HIS A 77 -8.90 -16.34 -20.17
CA HIS A 77 -8.02 -17.44 -19.75
C HIS A 77 -6.64 -16.91 -19.41
N TYR A 78 -6.05 -17.48 -18.38
CA TYR A 78 -4.65 -17.24 -18.06
C TYR A 78 -3.77 -18.33 -18.64
N PHE A 79 -2.73 -17.94 -19.36
CA PHE A 79 -1.73 -18.83 -19.93
C PHE A 79 -0.39 -18.63 -19.23
N ASP A 80 0.17 -19.70 -18.66
CA ASP A 80 1.52 -19.72 -18.11
C ASP A 80 2.47 -20.27 -19.19
N HIS A 81 2.99 -19.37 -20.03
CA HIS A 81 3.97 -19.66 -21.08
C HIS A 81 3.64 -20.87 -21.98
N LEU A 82 2.38 -20.97 -22.43
CA LEU A 82 1.96 -22.06 -23.33
C LEU A 82 2.47 -21.83 -24.75
N VAL A 83 3.19 -22.80 -25.30
CA VAL A 83 3.70 -22.75 -26.68
C VAL A 83 2.92 -23.72 -27.56
N ILE A 84 2.34 -23.21 -28.66
CA ILE A 84 1.66 -24.01 -29.68
C ILE A 84 1.93 -23.45 -31.08
N ASP A 85 2.38 -24.27 -32.01
CA ASP A 85 2.69 -23.89 -33.39
C ASP A 85 3.58 -22.65 -33.52
N GLY A 86 4.60 -22.53 -32.64
CA GLY A 86 5.51 -21.38 -32.60
C GLY A 86 4.94 -20.09 -32.00
N SER A 87 3.67 -20.06 -31.63
CA SER A 87 3.06 -18.97 -30.88
C SER A 87 3.20 -19.22 -29.39
N VAL A 88 3.52 -18.15 -28.64
CA VAL A 88 3.64 -18.18 -27.17
C VAL A 88 2.46 -17.42 -26.59
N PHE A 89 1.70 -18.10 -25.73
CA PHE A 89 0.64 -17.51 -24.93
C PHE A 89 1.17 -17.35 -23.51
N ASP A 90 1.13 -16.13 -23.00
CA ASP A 90 1.64 -15.76 -21.67
C ASP A 90 0.84 -14.58 -21.14
N GLY A 91 0.15 -14.76 -20.00
CA GLY A 91 -0.79 -13.78 -19.42
C GLY A 91 -2.25 -14.05 -19.77
N TYR A 92 -3.07 -13.02 -19.71
CA TYR A 92 -4.53 -13.11 -19.90
C TYR A 92 -4.92 -12.92 -21.35
N TYR A 93 -5.85 -13.77 -21.82
CA TYR A 93 -6.38 -13.75 -23.18
C TYR A 93 -7.89 -13.90 -23.17
N TYR A 94 -8.55 -13.04 -23.91
CA TYR A 94 -9.99 -13.06 -24.10
C TYR A 94 -10.38 -13.73 -25.40
N HIS A 95 -11.44 -14.52 -25.39
CA HIS A 95 -12.17 -14.95 -26.58
C HIS A 95 -13.66 -14.62 -26.45
N GLY A 96 -14.28 -14.24 -27.58
CA GLY A 96 -15.69 -13.96 -27.66
C GLY A 96 -16.58 -15.19 -27.89
N ASP A 97 -17.80 -14.95 -28.29
CA ASP A 97 -18.87 -15.92 -28.48
C ASP A 97 -18.64 -16.98 -29.58
N GLN A 98 -17.57 -16.85 -30.36
CA GLN A 98 -17.15 -17.85 -31.35
C GLN A 98 -16.05 -18.77 -30.84
N GLY A 99 -15.58 -18.58 -29.62
CA GLY A 99 -14.47 -19.33 -29.02
C GLY A 99 -13.14 -19.10 -29.72
N GLU A 100 -13.01 -18.06 -30.54
CA GLU A 100 -11.82 -17.74 -31.32
C GLU A 100 -10.97 -16.70 -30.61
N PHE A 101 -9.66 -16.96 -30.47
CA PHE A 101 -8.67 -15.96 -30.10
C PHE A 101 -8.32 -15.12 -31.33
N ILE A 102 -8.88 -13.91 -31.40
CA ILE A 102 -8.89 -13.10 -32.62
C ILE A 102 -7.49 -12.52 -32.89
N ALA A 103 -6.97 -12.77 -34.09
CA ALA A 103 -5.73 -12.18 -34.57
C ALA A 103 -5.98 -10.76 -35.17
N ALA A 104 -6.58 -9.90 -34.35
CA ALA A 104 -6.81 -8.49 -34.71
C ALA A 104 -5.76 -7.59 -34.07
N GLY A 105 -5.56 -6.41 -34.64
CA GLY A 105 -4.77 -5.37 -33.99
C GLY A 105 -5.41 -4.91 -32.68
N PRO A 106 -4.72 -4.07 -31.89
CA PRO A 106 -5.26 -3.60 -30.62
C PRO A 106 -6.61 -2.91 -30.78
N HIS A 107 -7.60 -3.33 -29.99
CA HIS A 107 -8.96 -2.78 -29.97
C HIS A 107 -9.51 -2.82 -28.54
N VAL A 108 -10.66 -2.18 -28.32
CA VAL A 108 -11.33 -2.15 -27.01
C VAL A 108 -12.47 -3.17 -27.03
N GLU A 109 -12.57 -3.96 -25.97
CA GLU A 109 -13.67 -4.90 -25.73
C GLU A 109 -14.36 -4.57 -24.40
N GLU A 110 -15.68 -4.68 -24.37
CA GLU A 110 -16.45 -4.62 -23.15
C GLU A 110 -16.55 -6.04 -22.56
N LEU A 111 -15.92 -6.23 -21.40
CA LEU A 111 -15.99 -7.46 -20.64
C LEU A 111 -17.01 -7.25 -19.51
N SER A 112 -17.99 -8.14 -19.36
CA SER A 112 -19.04 -7.99 -18.36
C SER A 112 -19.06 -9.19 -17.43
N GLN A 113 -18.64 -8.97 -16.18
CA GLN A 113 -18.65 -9.95 -15.10
C GLN A 113 -18.02 -11.31 -15.48
N ILE A 114 -16.88 -11.26 -16.18
CA ILE A 114 -16.14 -12.47 -16.56
C ILE A 114 -15.20 -12.82 -15.40
N SER A 115 -15.45 -13.97 -14.77
CA SER A 115 -14.60 -14.51 -13.71
C SER A 115 -13.55 -15.46 -14.29
N VAL A 116 -12.33 -15.38 -13.80
CA VAL A 116 -11.26 -16.34 -14.07
C VAL A 116 -11.12 -17.25 -12.87
N PRO A 117 -10.95 -18.59 -13.05
CA PRO A 117 -10.69 -19.49 -11.94
C PRO A 117 -9.48 -19.04 -11.14
N ASP A 118 -9.58 -19.17 -9.81
CA ASP A 118 -8.49 -18.81 -8.89
C ASP A 118 -7.24 -19.62 -9.20
N GLN A 119 -6.16 -18.95 -9.56
CA GLN A 119 -4.85 -19.52 -9.90
C GLN A 119 -3.86 -19.49 -8.72
N GLY A 120 -4.31 -19.15 -7.52
CA GLY A 120 -3.47 -19.06 -6.31
C GLY A 120 -2.81 -17.70 -6.11
N GLU A 121 -1.92 -17.61 -5.12
CA GLU A 121 -1.36 -16.37 -4.56
C GLU A 121 -0.49 -15.52 -5.52
N GLU A 122 -0.24 -15.96 -6.75
CA GLU A 122 0.62 -15.24 -7.72
C GLU A 122 -0.14 -14.34 -8.71
N MET A 123 -1.48 -14.24 -8.58
CA MET A 123 -2.29 -13.42 -9.49
C MET A 123 -2.46 -11.99 -8.98
N PRO A 124 -1.82 -10.98 -9.59
CA PRO A 124 -1.96 -9.57 -9.19
C PRO A 124 -3.29 -8.94 -9.64
N TRP A 125 -4.24 -9.72 -10.17
CA TRP A 125 -5.44 -9.23 -10.84
C TRP A 125 -6.70 -9.72 -10.14
N SER A 126 -7.74 -8.89 -10.16
CA SER A 126 -9.04 -9.32 -9.65
C SER A 126 -9.51 -10.55 -10.46
N ALA A 127 -10.11 -11.51 -9.77
CA ALA A 127 -10.71 -12.68 -10.41
C ALA A 127 -11.92 -12.33 -11.30
N GLU A 128 -12.26 -11.06 -11.46
CA GLU A 128 -13.43 -10.59 -12.20
C GLU A 128 -13.04 -9.44 -13.14
N PHE A 129 -13.35 -9.61 -14.44
CA PHE A 129 -13.22 -8.60 -15.46
C PHE A 129 -14.58 -7.97 -15.73
N ASP A 130 -14.70 -6.67 -15.48
CA ASP A 130 -15.91 -5.88 -15.69
C ASP A 130 -15.54 -4.47 -16.15
N GLY A 131 -16.01 -4.07 -17.33
CA GLY A 131 -15.70 -2.80 -17.96
C GLY A 131 -15.03 -2.92 -19.34
N TYR A 132 -14.37 -1.86 -19.78
CA TYR A 132 -13.72 -1.79 -21.10
C TYR A 132 -12.23 -2.09 -20.99
N TYR A 133 -11.73 -3.02 -21.81
CA TYR A 133 -10.35 -3.46 -21.77
C TYR A 133 -9.66 -3.34 -23.12
N MET A 134 -8.38 -3.04 -23.09
CA MET A 134 -7.52 -3.06 -24.28
C MET A 134 -7.13 -4.50 -24.60
N VAL A 135 -7.61 -5.00 -25.71
CA VAL A 135 -7.34 -6.33 -26.24
C VAL A 135 -6.40 -6.25 -27.45
N GLY A 136 -5.29 -6.93 -27.36
CA GLY A 136 -4.29 -6.98 -28.42
C GLY A 136 -4.45 -8.20 -29.33
N ASN A 137 -3.38 -8.52 -30.06
CA ASN A 137 -3.36 -9.66 -30.96
C ASN A 137 -3.64 -10.98 -30.22
N LEU A 138 -4.39 -11.87 -30.86
CA LEU A 138 -4.85 -13.15 -30.31
C LEU A 138 -5.71 -13.02 -29.03
N GLY A 139 -6.32 -11.87 -28.82
CA GLY A 139 -7.15 -11.66 -27.64
C GLY A 139 -6.37 -11.32 -26.37
N LYS A 140 -5.05 -11.05 -26.44
CA LYS A 140 -4.23 -10.76 -25.28
C LYS A 140 -4.66 -9.44 -24.61
N LEU A 141 -5.00 -9.48 -23.33
CA LEU A 141 -5.22 -8.27 -22.54
C LEU A 141 -3.88 -7.55 -22.34
N THR A 142 -3.87 -6.25 -22.62
CA THR A 142 -2.64 -5.45 -22.57
C THR A 142 -2.41 -4.96 -21.15
N ALA A 143 -1.44 -5.54 -20.47
CA ALA A 143 -1.06 -5.22 -19.10
C ALA A 143 0.02 -4.13 -19.06
N ALA A 144 -0.32 -2.91 -19.37
CA ALA A 144 0.55 -1.74 -19.18
C ALA A 144 -0.26 -0.45 -19.24
N PRO A 145 0.04 0.55 -18.40
CA PRO A 145 -0.60 1.86 -18.49
C PRO A 145 -0.36 2.47 -19.86
N GLN A 146 -1.43 2.94 -20.50
CA GLN A 146 -1.32 3.54 -21.83
C GLN A 146 -2.44 4.55 -22.12
N ILE A 147 -2.13 5.53 -22.98
CA ILE A 147 -3.14 6.39 -23.58
C ILE A 147 -3.47 5.88 -24.98
N ARG A 148 -4.76 5.84 -25.30
CA ARG A 148 -5.25 5.53 -26.65
C ARG A 148 -6.17 6.62 -27.15
N TYR A 149 -5.99 6.97 -28.43
CA TYR A 149 -6.95 7.78 -29.14
C TYR A 149 -8.03 6.89 -29.76
N MET A 150 -9.28 7.19 -29.46
CA MET A 150 -10.45 6.54 -30.04
C MET A 150 -11.15 7.54 -30.95
N ASP A 151 -11.38 7.17 -32.19
CA ASP A 151 -12.05 7.99 -33.20
C ASP A 151 -13.48 7.49 -33.37
N HIS A 152 -14.42 8.12 -32.67
CA HIS A 152 -15.86 7.77 -32.71
C HIS A 152 -16.12 6.27 -32.56
N LEU A 153 -15.47 5.63 -31.59
CA LEU A 153 -15.68 4.21 -31.28
C LEU A 153 -17.04 4.02 -30.59
N ASP A 154 -17.98 3.44 -31.35
CA ASP A 154 -19.33 3.11 -30.83
C ASP A 154 -19.34 1.73 -30.19
N MET A 155 -19.63 1.67 -28.90
CA MET A 155 -19.74 0.45 -28.09
C MET A 155 -21.20 0.23 -27.62
N GLY A 156 -22.17 0.62 -28.47
CA GLY A 156 -23.59 0.44 -28.22
C GLY A 156 -24.20 1.51 -27.31
N SER A 157 -24.02 1.43 -26.02
CA SER A 157 -24.54 2.43 -25.06
C SER A 157 -23.62 3.65 -24.91
N VAL A 158 -22.35 3.52 -25.29
CA VAL A 158 -21.31 4.53 -25.10
C VAL A 158 -20.54 4.73 -26.39
N THR A 159 -20.28 5.98 -26.75
CA THR A 159 -19.37 6.34 -27.83
C THR A 159 -18.13 7.00 -27.24
N PHE A 160 -16.96 6.49 -27.57
CA PHE A 160 -15.68 7.03 -27.17
C PHE A 160 -15.10 7.89 -28.29
N ASP A 161 -14.70 9.13 -27.96
CA ASP A 161 -14.10 10.06 -28.90
C ASP A 161 -13.05 10.93 -28.18
N GLY A 162 -11.78 10.75 -28.53
CA GLY A 162 -10.67 11.42 -27.87
C GLY A 162 -9.60 10.49 -27.30
N TYR A 163 -8.80 11.04 -26.38
CA TYR A 163 -7.77 10.27 -25.68
C TYR A 163 -8.31 9.70 -24.37
N TYR A 164 -7.99 8.43 -24.09
CA TYR A 164 -8.41 7.71 -22.90
C TYR A 164 -7.23 7.01 -22.28
N PHE A 165 -7.23 6.94 -20.92
CA PHE A 165 -6.21 6.26 -20.14
C PHE A 165 -6.66 4.84 -19.77
N PHE A 166 -5.79 3.88 -20.01
CA PHE A 166 -5.92 2.50 -19.55
C PHE A 166 -4.88 2.25 -18.47
N ASP A 167 -5.27 1.63 -17.39
CA ASP A 167 -4.43 1.33 -16.23
C ASP A 167 -3.39 0.22 -16.51
N GLU A 168 -2.66 -0.18 -15.48
CA GLU A 168 -1.68 -1.27 -15.53
C GLU A 168 -2.29 -2.64 -15.86
N TYR A 169 -3.60 -2.75 -15.76
CA TYR A 169 -4.37 -3.96 -16.09
C TYR A 169 -4.99 -3.89 -17.49
N GLY A 170 -4.77 -2.81 -18.21
CA GLY A 170 -5.40 -2.58 -19.51
C GLY A 170 -6.88 -2.24 -19.43
N LYS A 171 -7.40 -1.91 -18.26
CA LYS A 171 -8.78 -1.46 -18.05
C LYS A 171 -8.87 0.03 -18.31
N LEU A 172 -9.92 0.44 -19.03
CA LEU A 172 -10.25 1.85 -19.22
C LEU A 172 -10.63 2.49 -17.87
N VAL A 173 -9.94 3.56 -17.52
CA VAL A 173 -10.28 4.36 -16.34
C VAL A 173 -11.34 5.38 -16.73
N THR A 174 -12.56 5.21 -16.21
CA THR A 174 -13.70 6.08 -16.48
C THR A 174 -13.92 7.13 -15.40
N GLU A 175 -13.41 6.88 -14.20
CA GLU A 175 -13.50 7.83 -13.09
C GLU A 175 -12.56 9.01 -13.30
N PRO A 176 -12.99 10.26 -13.01
CA PRO A 176 -12.14 11.44 -13.15
C PRO A 176 -10.86 11.32 -12.30
N GLY A 177 -9.71 11.59 -12.93
CA GLY A 177 -8.43 11.49 -12.24
C GLY A 177 -7.28 12.12 -13.01
N ILE A 178 -6.14 12.27 -12.31
CA ILE A 178 -4.88 12.70 -12.91
C ILE A 178 -3.95 11.50 -13.00
N HIS A 179 -3.44 11.26 -14.20
CA HIS A 179 -2.51 10.17 -14.46
C HIS A 179 -1.20 10.71 -15.05
N TRP A 180 -0.07 10.28 -14.47
CA TRP A 180 1.23 10.58 -15.06
C TRP A 180 1.48 9.67 -16.25
N VAL A 181 1.88 10.27 -17.36
CA VAL A 181 2.07 9.56 -18.62
C VAL A 181 3.35 10.03 -19.30
N SER A 182 4.14 9.08 -19.82
CA SER A 182 5.30 9.33 -20.68
C SER A 182 5.23 8.39 -21.87
N MET A 183 4.62 8.84 -22.98
CA MET A 183 4.45 8.01 -24.17
C MET A 183 3.95 8.83 -25.37
N THR A 184 4.02 8.23 -26.55
CA THR A 184 3.41 8.76 -27.78
C THR A 184 2.13 7.99 -28.12
N SER A 185 1.03 8.69 -28.35
CA SER A 185 -0.24 8.13 -28.82
C SER A 185 -0.82 8.97 -29.94
N ASN A 186 -1.20 8.35 -31.05
CA ASN A 186 -1.75 8.99 -32.24
C ASN A 186 -0.92 10.21 -32.72
N GLY A 187 0.41 10.08 -32.71
CA GLY A 187 1.34 11.14 -33.12
C GLY A 187 1.51 12.30 -32.15
N ARG A 188 0.84 12.28 -31.00
CA ARG A 188 1.02 13.23 -29.91
C ARG A 188 1.93 12.64 -28.85
N GLU A 189 2.92 13.44 -28.41
CA GLU A 189 3.76 13.12 -27.26
C GLU A 189 3.05 13.56 -25.97
N PHE A 190 3.08 12.69 -24.98
CA PHE A 190 2.60 12.91 -23.61
C PHE A 190 3.78 12.77 -22.68
N GLU A 191 4.03 13.79 -21.86
CA GLU A 191 5.05 13.80 -20.83
C GLU A 191 4.54 14.65 -19.68
N GLY A 192 4.12 14.03 -18.59
CA GLY A 192 3.61 14.72 -17.42
C GLY A 192 2.31 14.16 -16.87
N ASP A 193 1.67 14.93 -16.01
CA ASP A 193 0.40 14.61 -15.36
C ASP A 193 -0.77 15.18 -16.16
N TYR A 194 -1.65 14.33 -16.64
CA TYR A 194 -2.81 14.71 -17.44
C TYR A 194 -4.11 14.40 -16.71
N TYR A 195 -5.11 15.28 -16.87
CA TYR A 195 -6.42 15.12 -16.25
C TYR A 195 -7.41 14.44 -17.21
N PHE A 196 -7.87 13.27 -16.81
CA PHE A 196 -8.90 12.47 -17.48
C PHE A 196 -10.22 12.62 -16.72
N GLY A 197 -11.01 13.64 -17.02
CA GLY A 197 -12.28 13.96 -16.36
C GLY A 197 -13.37 14.37 -17.34
N GLY A 198 -13.13 14.18 -18.63
CA GLY A 198 -14.14 14.36 -19.66
C GLY A 198 -15.15 13.21 -19.71
N PRO A 199 -16.08 13.21 -20.68
CA PRO A 199 -17.08 12.16 -20.83
C PRO A 199 -16.45 10.76 -20.88
N ASN A 200 -16.93 9.84 -20.03
CA ASN A 200 -16.47 8.45 -19.93
C ASN A 200 -14.95 8.31 -19.66
N GLY A 201 -14.36 9.26 -18.92
CA GLY A 201 -12.94 9.25 -18.63
C GLY A 201 -12.05 9.80 -19.77
N ALA A 202 -12.59 10.57 -20.69
CA ALA A 202 -11.78 11.20 -21.73
C ALA A 202 -10.79 12.22 -21.15
N LEU A 203 -9.65 12.40 -21.83
CA LEU A 203 -8.72 13.50 -21.55
C LEU A 203 -9.47 14.83 -21.65
N SER A 204 -9.42 15.64 -20.60
CA SER A 204 -9.95 17.00 -20.66
C SER A 204 -9.09 17.85 -21.59
N GLN A 205 -9.71 18.49 -22.57
CA GLN A 205 -9.03 19.38 -23.52
C GLN A 205 -9.57 20.82 -23.41
N GLU A 206 -10.12 21.15 -22.25
CA GLU A 206 -10.56 22.50 -21.91
C GLU A 206 -9.69 23.04 -20.78
N ALA A 207 -9.03 24.18 -21.04
CA ALA A 207 -8.28 24.87 -19.99
C ALA A 207 -9.20 25.35 -18.88
N GLY A 208 -8.79 25.17 -17.64
CA GLY A 208 -9.59 25.57 -16.49
C GLY A 208 -9.20 24.91 -15.19
N THR A 209 -10.10 24.99 -14.22
CA THR A 209 -9.92 24.32 -12.92
C THR A 209 -10.86 23.13 -12.85
N THR A 210 -10.32 21.95 -12.55
CA THR A 210 -11.11 20.74 -12.35
C THR A 210 -11.98 20.83 -11.09
N PRO A 211 -13.01 19.99 -10.93
CA PRO A 211 -13.80 19.91 -9.70
C PRO A 211 -12.96 19.66 -8.45
N GLU A 212 -11.83 18.96 -8.61
CA GLU A 212 -10.89 18.64 -7.53
C GLU A 212 -9.88 19.76 -7.25
N GLY A 213 -9.98 20.89 -7.99
CA GLY A 213 -9.17 22.10 -7.78
C GLY A 213 -7.82 22.15 -8.50
N PHE A 214 -7.62 21.35 -9.55
CA PHE A 214 -6.40 21.37 -10.37
C PHE A 214 -6.53 22.36 -11.52
N SER A 215 -5.48 23.14 -11.81
CA SER A 215 -5.36 23.89 -13.05
C SER A 215 -4.90 22.99 -14.18
N VAL A 216 -5.64 22.94 -15.29
CA VAL A 216 -5.26 22.21 -16.51
C VAL A 216 -5.19 23.16 -17.69
N ASP A 217 -4.25 22.92 -18.58
CA ASP A 217 -4.13 23.64 -19.85
C ASP A 217 -5.13 23.13 -20.91
N GLU A 218 -5.10 23.73 -22.09
CA GLU A 218 -5.92 23.32 -23.23
C GLU A 218 -5.60 21.94 -23.79
N ASN A 219 -4.51 21.32 -23.32
CA ASN A 219 -4.09 19.99 -23.68
C ASN A 219 -4.41 18.94 -22.59
N GLY A 220 -5.03 19.36 -21.50
CA GLY A 220 -5.31 18.51 -20.36
C GLY A 220 -4.10 18.26 -19.45
N LEU A 221 -2.97 18.95 -19.69
CA LEU A 221 -1.80 18.89 -18.82
C LEU A 221 -2.07 19.67 -17.54
N VAL A 222 -1.76 19.08 -16.40
CA VAL A 222 -1.91 19.73 -15.11
C VAL A 222 -0.73 20.66 -14.86
N GLU A 223 -0.99 21.97 -14.84
CA GLU A 223 0.03 23.02 -14.80
C GLU A 223 0.59 23.26 -13.38
N ASP A 224 -0.23 23.10 -12.35
CA ASP A 224 0.07 23.53 -10.98
C ASP A 224 0.27 22.38 -9.98
N LEU A 225 1.00 21.34 -10.38
CA LEU A 225 1.36 20.25 -9.47
C LEU A 225 2.25 20.71 -8.31
N GLU A 226 2.96 21.83 -8.49
CA GLU A 226 3.79 22.42 -7.43
C GLU A 226 2.97 23.09 -6.32
N ASN A 227 1.72 23.47 -6.61
CA ASN A 227 0.80 24.14 -5.68
C ASN A 227 -0.28 23.22 -5.09
N LEU A 228 -0.16 21.91 -5.24
CA LEU A 228 -1.13 20.98 -4.68
C LEU A 228 -1.06 20.98 -3.15
N SER A 229 -2.14 21.43 -2.53
CA SER A 229 -2.33 21.32 -1.10
C SER A 229 -2.60 19.87 -0.68
N LEU A 230 -2.42 19.55 0.60
CA LEU A 230 -2.77 18.23 1.15
C LEU A 230 -4.27 17.92 0.97
N LYS A 231 -5.12 18.94 0.76
CA LYS A 231 -6.56 18.75 0.49
C LYS A 231 -6.80 18.02 -0.84
N THR A 232 -6.01 18.32 -1.87
CA THR A 232 -6.13 17.67 -3.18
C THR A 232 -5.51 16.27 -3.22
N LEU A 233 -4.68 15.94 -2.23
CA LEU A 233 -4.12 14.60 -2.07
C LEU A 233 -5.13 13.58 -1.51
N LYS A 234 -6.13 14.06 -0.72
CA LYS A 234 -7.08 13.17 -0.03
C LYS A 234 -7.92 12.28 -0.98
N PRO A 235 -8.51 12.79 -2.07
CA PRO A 235 -9.24 11.94 -3.03
C PRO A 235 -8.35 10.85 -3.64
N ARG A 236 -7.13 11.21 -4.03
CA ARG A 236 -6.15 10.26 -4.60
C ARG A 236 -5.73 9.18 -3.62
N LEU A 237 -5.52 9.55 -2.36
CA LEU A 237 -5.22 8.60 -1.31
C LEU A 237 -6.39 7.65 -1.07
N SER A 238 -7.62 8.18 -1.11
CA SER A 238 -8.85 7.38 -0.98
C SER A 238 -8.99 6.38 -2.13
N GLU A 239 -8.77 6.82 -3.36
CA GLU A 239 -8.78 5.97 -4.56
C GLU A 239 -7.73 4.87 -4.45
N LEU A 240 -6.49 5.23 -4.18
CA LEU A 240 -5.38 4.28 -4.01
C LEU A 240 -5.70 3.22 -2.95
N LEU A 241 -6.14 3.64 -1.76
CA LEU A 241 -6.40 2.73 -0.64
C LEU A 241 -7.65 1.87 -0.86
N SER A 242 -8.58 2.28 -1.72
CA SER A 242 -9.76 1.46 -2.06
C SER A 242 -9.41 0.19 -2.83
N GLY A 243 -8.25 0.16 -3.48
CA GLY A 243 -7.72 -1.01 -4.18
C GLY A 243 -7.03 -2.04 -3.28
N TYR A 244 -6.84 -1.75 -2.00
CA TYR A 244 -6.17 -2.66 -1.06
C TYR A 244 -7.13 -3.16 0.00
N GLU A 245 -6.99 -4.42 0.39
CA GLU A 245 -7.72 -5.01 1.51
C GLU A 245 -7.25 -4.43 2.86
N GLY A 246 -8.14 -4.52 3.87
CA GLY A 246 -7.84 -4.09 5.24
C GLY A 246 -8.35 -2.69 5.58
N GLU A 247 -8.09 -2.28 6.82
CA GLU A 247 -8.40 -0.95 7.31
C GLU A 247 -7.16 -0.07 7.27
N TRP A 248 -7.28 1.11 6.67
CA TRP A 248 -6.18 2.05 6.53
C TRP A 248 -6.50 3.35 7.28
N SER A 249 -5.53 3.87 8.00
CA SER A 249 -5.58 5.18 8.63
C SER A 249 -4.31 5.94 8.30
N VAL A 250 -4.45 7.15 7.75
CA VAL A 250 -3.30 7.96 7.32
C VAL A 250 -3.41 9.37 7.85
N TYR A 251 -2.31 9.86 8.40
CA TYR A 251 -2.13 11.25 8.79
C TYR A 251 -0.90 11.83 8.11
N VAL A 252 -1.07 12.98 7.46
CA VAL A 252 0.03 13.76 6.88
C VAL A 252 -0.04 15.18 7.40
N LYS A 253 1.09 15.75 7.77
CA LYS A 253 1.18 17.17 8.15
C LYS A 253 2.44 17.80 7.59
N ASP A 254 2.29 18.87 6.85
CA ASP A 254 3.37 19.76 6.47
C ASP A 254 3.78 20.59 7.70
N LEU A 255 5.06 20.51 8.09
CA LEU A 255 5.55 21.14 9.31
C LEU A 255 5.90 22.64 9.15
N GLU A 256 5.98 23.13 7.91
CA GLU A 256 6.20 24.54 7.61
C GLU A 256 4.88 25.30 7.47
N THR A 257 3.94 24.77 6.68
CA THR A 257 2.65 25.41 6.46
C THR A 257 1.62 25.10 7.54
N GLY A 258 1.78 23.98 8.25
CA GLY A 258 0.81 23.44 9.20
C GLY A 258 -0.41 22.78 8.55
N GLU A 259 -0.46 22.71 7.22
CA GLU A 259 -1.52 21.99 6.52
C GLU A 259 -1.50 20.52 6.89
N GLN A 260 -2.69 19.92 7.05
CA GLN A 260 -2.81 18.50 7.41
C GLN A 260 -3.87 17.78 6.60
N LEU A 261 -3.63 16.47 6.39
CA LEU A 261 -4.58 15.54 5.81
C LEU A 261 -4.82 14.42 6.80
N VAL A 262 -6.08 14.07 6.97
CA VAL A 262 -6.50 12.91 7.77
C VAL A 262 -7.40 12.03 6.90
N TYR A 263 -7.01 10.75 6.79
CA TYR A 263 -7.81 9.71 6.18
C TYR A 263 -8.11 8.64 7.22
N ASN A 264 -9.39 8.42 7.53
CA ASN A 264 -9.89 7.39 8.43
C ASN A 264 -9.17 7.35 9.80
N ASP A 265 -9.36 8.39 10.64
CA ASP A 265 -8.74 8.47 11.97
C ASP A 265 -9.44 7.56 13.00
N THR A 266 -9.35 6.23 12.75
CA THR A 266 -9.94 5.20 13.61
C THR A 266 -8.90 4.64 14.56
N PRO A 267 -9.21 4.42 15.85
CA PRO A 267 -8.30 3.73 16.76
C PRO A 267 -7.99 2.31 16.26
N MET A 268 -6.71 2.00 16.13
CA MET A 268 -6.20 0.71 15.69
C MET A 268 -5.30 0.09 16.76
N TYR A 269 -5.09 -1.23 16.69
CA TYR A 269 -4.10 -1.89 17.51
C TYR A 269 -2.72 -1.31 17.21
N SER A 270 -2.09 -0.74 18.24
CA SER A 270 -0.88 0.07 18.03
C SER A 270 0.36 -0.72 17.60
N ALA A 271 0.37 -2.04 17.81
CA ALA A 271 1.58 -2.84 17.73
C ALA A 271 2.75 -2.12 18.45
N SER A 272 3.93 -2.04 17.82
CA SER A 272 5.10 -1.37 18.42
C SER A 272 5.09 0.16 18.33
N LEU A 273 4.07 0.80 17.75
CA LEU A 273 3.96 2.26 17.77
C LEU A 273 3.77 2.80 19.19
N ILE A 274 3.16 2.02 20.08
CA ILE A 274 2.96 2.40 21.49
C ILE A 274 4.29 2.73 22.20
N LYS A 275 5.41 2.22 21.71
CA LYS A 275 6.75 2.44 22.26
C LYS A 275 7.19 3.90 22.23
N THR A 276 6.74 4.66 21.22
CA THR A 276 7.01 6.10 21.14
C THR A 276 6.33 6.87 22.28
N PHE A 277 5.14 6.44 22.67
CA PHE A 277 4.40 7.03 23.79
C PHE A 277 4.98 6.63 25.15
N VAL A 278 5.41 5.35 25.28
CA VAL A 278 6.14 4.89 26.47
C VAL A 278 7.46 5.65 26.64
N LEU A 279 8.15 5.95 25.52
CA LEU A 279 9.37 6.75 25.51
C LEU A 279 9.11 8.15 26.05
N ALA A 280 8.06 8.84 25.59
CA ALA A 280 7.69 10.18 26.06
C ALA A 280 7.41 10.17 27.57
N GLN A 281 6.60 9.22 28.07
CA GLN A 281 6.35 9.08 29.51
C GLN A 281 7.63 8.76 30.28
N THR A 282 8.53 7.93 29.76
CA THR A 282 9.81 7.64 30.41
C THR A 282 10.64 8.89 30.65
N TYR A 283 10.69 9.80 29.67
CA TYR A 283 11.34 11.09 29.84
C TYR A 283 10.60 12.00 30.82
N ALA A 284 9.26 12.02 30.82
CA ALA A 284 8.47 12.81 31.74
C ALA A 284 8.62 12.35 33.19
N ASN A 285 8.86 11.05 33.42
CA ASN A 285 8.95 10.43 34.74
C ASN A 285 10.36 9.90 35.07
N MET A 286 11.38 10.51 34.48
CA MET A 286 12.77 9.99 34.52
C MET A 286 13.29 9.81 35.94
N ASP A 287 12.99 10.71 36.87
CA ASP A 287 13.44 10.60 38.27
C ASP A 287 12.93 9.32 38.94
N THR A 288 11.65 8.96 38.70
CA THR A 288 11.06 7.71 39.22
C THR A 288 11.68 6.49 38.56
N VAL A 289 11.85 6.54 37.22
CA VAL A 289 12.45 5.44 36.45
C VAL A 289 13.89 5.15 36.94
N LEU A 290 14.72 6.16 37.09
CA LEU A 290 16.07 6.03 37.63
C LEU A 290 16.08 5.54 39.07
N ALA A 291 15.17 6.02 39.91
CA ALA A 291 15.07 5.57 41.30
C ALA A 291 14.66 4.10 41.40
N CYS A 292 13.71 3.66 40.56
CA CYS A 292 13.26 2.25 40.52
C CYS A 292 14.38 1.34 39.99
N GLU A 293 15.03 1.73 38.90
CA GLU A 293 16.13 0.95 38.35
C GLU A 293 17.34 0.91 39.30
N GLY A 294 17.67 2.01 39.97
CA GLY A 294 18.70 2.04 40.98
C GLY A 294 18.43 1.08 42.13
N LYS A 295 17.18 0.99 42.63
CA LYS A 295 16.77 0.01 43.65
C LYS A 295 16.96 -1.42 43.11
N ARG A 296 16.57 -1.69 41.87
CA ARG A 296 16.70 -3.00 41.21
C ARG A 296 18.14 -3.43 41.04
N MET A 297 18.99 -2.54 40.62
CA MET A 297 20.43 -2.77 40.45
C MET A 297 21.21 -2.74 41.77
N ASN A 298 20.59 -2.34 42.87
CA ASN A 298 21.26 -2.03 44.13
C ASN A 298 22.38 -0.98 43.97
N ARG A 299 22.04 0.12 43.30
CA ARG A 299 22.90 1.27 42.99
C ARG A 299 22.20 2.57 43.35
N PRO A 300 22.94 3.68 43.55
CA PRO A 300 22.33 4.99 43.62
C PRO A 300 21.62 5.34 42.31
N ALA A 301 20.48 6.01 42.39
CA ALA A 301 19.69 6.42 41.23
C ALA A 301 20.46 7.37 40.27
N ASP A 302 21.39 8.15 40.80
CA ASP A 302 22.25 9.09 40.08
C ASP A 302 23.57 8.49 39.60
N SER A 303 23.74 7.17 39.72
CA SER A 303 24.95 6.49 39.21
C SER A 303 24.94 6.37 37.71
N GLU A 304 26.14 6.42 37.10
CA GLU A 304 26.35 6.29 35.66
C GLU A 304 25.79 4.93 35.14
N GLU A 305 25.97 3.85 35.93
CA GLU A 305 25.50 2.51 35.54
C GLU A 305 23.96 2.46 35.41
N VAL A 306 23.21 3.12 36.29
CA VAL A 306 21.74 3.19 36.23
C VAL A 306 21.29 4.02 35.02
N ALA A 307 21.96 5.15 34.79
CA ALA A 307 21.64 6.00 33.65
C ALA A 307 21.92 5.29 32.30
N VAL A 308 23.00 4.53 32.20
CA VAL A 308 23.33 3.72 31.02
C VAL A 308 22.29 2.64 30.80
N GLU A 309 21.92 1.87 31.82
CA GLU A 309 20.90 0.81 31.70
C GLU A 309 19.55 1.35 31.22
N VAL A 310 19.05 2.45 31.82
CA VAL A 310 17.79 3.06 31.39
C VAL A 310 17.89 3.58 29.95
N ASN A 311 19.03 4.18 29.58
CA ASN A 311 19.22 4.65 28.21
C ASN A 311 19.28 3.47 27.22
N ASP A 312 19.91 2.37 27.55
CA ASP A 312 19.96 1.17 26.72
C ASP A 312 18.58 0.53 26.52
N LEU A 313 17.74 0.52 27.58
CA LEU A 313 16.35 0.09 27.47
C LEU A 313 15.57 1.01 26.48
N MET A 314 15.68 2.33 26.62
CA MET A 314 15.01 3.26 25.70
C MET A 314 15.51 3.13 24.26
N TRP A 315 16.83 3.00 24.10
CA TRP A 315 17.48 2.82 22.79
C TRP A 315 17.00 1.55 22.09
N ASN A 316 17.08 0.39 22.75
CA ASN A 316 16.65 -0.90 22.21
C ASN A 316 15.15 -0.91 21.91
N MET A 317 14.32 -0.30 22.78
CA MET A 317 12.89 -0.17 22.56
C MET A 317 12.56 0.51 21.25
N ILE A 318 13.32 1.55 20.88
CA ILE A 318 13.03 2.34 19.68
C ILE A 318 13.77 1.82 18.47
N THR A 319 15.09 1.61 18.52
CA THR A 319 15.89 1.34 17.34
C THR A 319 15.71 -0.06 16.76
N VAL A 320 15.64 -1.07 17.61
CA VAL A 320 15.40 -2.47 17.22
C VAL A 320 14.02 -2.99 17.62
N SER A 321 13.20 -2.10 18.17
CA SER A 321 11.82 -2.42 18.56
C SER A 321 11.74 -3.55 19.61
N ASP A 322 12.66 -3.59 20.59
CA ASP A 322 12.69 -4.63 21.62
C ASP A 322 11.47 -4.57 22.54
N ASN A 323 10.83 -5.71 22.73
CA ASN A 323 9.58 -5.83 23.50
C ASN A 323 9.83 -5.91 25.01
N GLU A 324 10.90 -6.59 25.43
CA GLU A 324 11.21 -6.72 26.86
C GLU A 324 11.68 -5.39 27.43
N SER A 325 12.48 -4.62 26.68
CA SER A 325 12.84 -3.25 27.05
C SER A 325 11.60 -2.37 27.24
N THR A 326 10.59 -2.53 26.40
CA THR A 326 9.31 -1.82 26.54
C THR A 326 8.58 -2.24 27.83
N ASN A 327 8.43 -3.55 28.06
CA ASN A 327 7.75 -4.07 29.24
C ASN A 327 8.47 -3.63 30.53
N GLU A 328 9.79 -3.58 30.49
CA GLU A 328 10.61 -3.14 31.60
C GLU A 328 10.44 -1.65 31.89
N LEU A 329 10.50 -0.79 30.85
CA LEU A 329 10.27 0.65 31.02
C LEU A 329 8.87 0.95 31.54
N VAL A 330 7.84 0.18 31.16
CA VAL A 330 6.50 0.31 31.75
C VAL A 330 6.50 -0.07 33.25
N ARG A 331 7.20 -1.14 33.65
CA ARG A 331 7.32 -1.52 35.10
C ARG A 331 8.03 -0.45 35.90
N LEU A 332 9.04 0.17 35.34
CA LEU A 332 9.84 1.22 36.00
C LEU A 332 9.10 2.54 36.21
N GLN A 333 7.90 2.71 35.64
CA GLN A 333 7.10 3.93 35.81
C GLN A 333 6.62 4.15 37.26
N THR A 334 6.64 3.11 38.11
CA THR A 334 6.17 3.19 39.50
C THR A 334 7.10 2.45 40.45
N GLU A 335 7.12 2.87 41.73
CA GLU A 335 7.92 2.22 42.76
C GLU A 335 7.53 0.75 43.03
N SER A 336 6.33 0.36 42.65
CA SER A 336 5.84 -1.02 42.80
C SER A 336 6.51 -2.01 41.86
N TYR A 337 7.14 -1.49 40.77
CA TYR A 337 7.71 -2.31 39.70
C TYR A 337 6.68 -3.33 39.11
N ASP A 338 5.42 -2.92 39.12
CA ASP A 338 4.30 -3.70 38.57
C ASP A 338 3.84 -3.15 37.23
N PHE A 339 3.67 -4.03 36.24
CA PHE A 339 3.30 -3.61 34.89
C PHE A 339 1.95 -2.89 34.85
N ARG A 340 0.94 -3.33 35.64
CA ARG A 340 -0.39 -2.69 35.65
C ARG A 340 -0.36 -1.29 36.22
N GLU A 341 0.40 -1.12 37.31
CA GLU A 341 0.57 0.21 37.91
C GLU A 341 1.33 1.13 36.93
N GLY A 342 2.39 0.63 36.31
CA GLY A 342 3.13 1.37 35.30
C GLY A 342 2.28 1.71 34.07
N ALA A 343 1.47 0.77 33.56
CA ALA A 343 0.56 1.03 32.45
C ALA A 343 -0.50 2.08 32.79
N ARG A 344 -0.98 2.14 34.06
CA ARG A 344 -1.86 3.23 34.50
C ARG A 344 -1.14 4.57 34.50
N ALA A 345 0.08 4.63 35.01
CA ALA A 345 0.88 5.85 35.01
C ALA A 345 1.15 6.35 33.58
N VAL A 346 1.42 5.45 32.63
CA VAL A 346 1.53 5.81 31.20
C VAL A 346 0.19 6.37 30.69
N ASN A 347 -0.93 5.71 30.96
CA ASN A 347 -2.24 6.14 30.46
C ASN A 347 -2.68 7.49 31.10
N GLU A 348 -2.37 7.74 32.37
CA GLU A 348 -2.63 9.02 33.04
C GLU A 348 -1.86 10.15 32.33
N PHE A 349 -0.58 9.97 32.05
CA PHE A 349 0.20 10.93 31.26
C PHE A 349 -0.38 11.14 29.86
N LEU A 350 -0.77 10.07 29.16
CA LEU A 350 -1.36 10.18 27.83
C LEU A 350 -2.66 10.99 27.84
N GLU A 351 -3.50 10.81 28.87
CA GLU A 351 -4.74 11.57 29.03
C GLU A 351 -4.46 13.03 29.32
N GLU A 352 -3.50 13.33 30.21
CA GLU A 352 -3.06 14.70 30.56
C GLU A 352 -2.52 15.45 29.33
N GLU A 353 -1.73 14.76 28.48
CA GLU A 353 -1.19 15.29 27.23
C GLU A 353 -2.23 15.32 26.10
N GLY A 354 -3.45 14.81 26.34
CA GLY A 354 -4.57 14.84 25.41
C GLY A 354 -4.49 13.80 24.28
N TYR A 355 -3.87 12.64 24.54
CA TYR A 355 -3.94 11.44 23.71
C TYR A 355 -5.08 10.56 24.22
N LYS A 356 -6.28 10.71 23.63
CA LYS A 356 -7.52 10.11 24.14
C LYS A 356 -7.74 8.68 23.66
N GLU A 357 -7.21 8.35 22.49
CA GLU A 357 -7.39 7.08 21.84
C GLU A 357 -6.17 6.16 21.99
N THR A 358 -5.05 6.70 22.51
CA THR A 358 -3.82 5.93 22.75
C THR A 358 -3.80 5.37 24.16
N THR A 359 -3.62 4.04 24.28
CA THR A 359 -3.63 3.37 25.57
C THR A 359 -2.63 2.20 25.63
N VAL A 360 -1.97 2.07 26.79
CA VAL A 360 -1.18 0.89 27.16
C VAL A 360 -2.03 -0.04 28.01
N GLN A 361 -2.30 -1.25 27.53
CA GLN A 361 -3.22 -2.18 28.18
C GLN A 361 -2.59 -3.54 28.53
N HIS A 362 -1.57 -3.98 27.78
CA HIS A 362 -0.93 -5.29 27.98
C HIS A 362 0.54 -5.26 27.58
N THR A 363 1.29 -6.23 28.10
CA THR A 363 2.70 -6.47 27.73
C THR A 363 2.83 -6.82 26.25
N LEU A 364 4.01 -6.56 25.68
CA LEU A 364 4.33 -6.92 24.31
C LEU A 364 4.96 -8.32 24.24
N HIS A 365 4.86 -8.96 23.06
CA HIS A 365 5.52 -10.26 22.81
C HIS A 365 7.05 -10.15 23.11
N PRO A 366 7.74 -11.20 23.65
CA PRO A 366 7.30 -12.60 23.69
C PRO A 366 6.38 -12.96 24.87
N SER A 367 6.11 -12.07 25.77
CA SER A 367 5.26 -12.30 26.95
C SER A 367 3.92 -11.55 26.90
N PRO A 368 3.11 -11.64 25.82
CA PRO A 368 1.81 -11.03 25.82
C PRO A 368 0.96 -11.76 26.85
N SER A 369 0.53 -11.06 27.85
CA SER A 369 -0.38 -11.62 28.84
C SER A 369 -1.43 -10.60 29.21
N ALA A 370 -2.63 -10.79 28.68
CA ALA A 370 -3.81 -10.05 29.12
C ALA A 370 -4.03 -10.22 30.64
N SER A 371 -3.50 -11.31 31.23
CA SER A 371 -3.55 -11.54 32.67
C SER A 371 -2.59 -10.63 33.46
N VAL A 372 -1.53 -10.13 32.85
CA VAL A 372 -0.58 -9.18 33.45
C VAL A 372 -1.03 -7.74 33.26
N GLY A 373 -1.72 -7.43 32.15
CA GLY A 373 -2.16 -6.10 31.78
C GLY A 373 -3.47 -5.64 32.43
N LEU A 374 -4.04 -4.58 31.89
CA LEU A 374 -5.31 -3.97 32.32
C LEU A 374 -6.54 -4.61 31.69
N GLY A 375 -6.36 -5.58 30.79
CA GLY A 375 -7.43 -6.38 30.17
C GLY A 375 -7.92 -5.88 28.82
N GLY A 376 -7.37 -4.78 28.29
CA GLY A 376 -7.66 -4.24 26.96
C GLY A 376 -6.57 -4.55 25.94
N ARG A 377 -6.60 -3.81 24.82
CA ARG A 377 -5.58 -3.84 23.76
C ARG A 377 -4.81 -2.51 23.76
N ASN A 378 -3.54 -2.55 23.40
CA ASN A 378 -2.76 -1.34 23.12
C ASN A 378 -3.31 -0.69 21.85
N MET A 379 -3.79 0.53 21.94
CA MET A 379 -4.45 1.23 20.84
C MET A 379 -3.76 2.57 20.57
N THR A 380 -3.91 3.07 19.35
CA THR A 380 -3.52 4.43 18.94
C THR A 380 -4.24 4.83 17.66
N THR A 381 -4.11 6.11 17.24
CA THR A 381 -4.56 6.59 15.93
C THR A 381 -3.39 7.20 15.15
N ALA A 382 -3.52 7.27 13.81
CA ALA A 382 -2.52 7.92 12.97
C ALA A 382 -2.33 9.40 13.35
N LYS A 383 -3.41 10.08 13.70
CA LYS A 383 -3.37 11.49 14.12
C LYS A 383 -2.69 11.70 15.46
N GLU A 384 -2.91 10.83 16.44
CA GLU A 384 -2.23 10.94 17.73
C GLU A 384 -0.75 10.61 17.64
N CYS A 385 -0.38 9.62 16.82
CA CYS A 385 1.02 9.39 16.45
C CYS A 385 1.65 10.64 15.82
N GLY A 386 0.94 11.28 14.88
CA GLY A 386 1.40 12.50 14.24
C GLY A 386 1.55 13.68 15.21
N LYS A 387 0.63 13.82 16.16
CA LYS A 387 0.72 14.83 17.24
C LYS A 387 1.98 14.64 18.08
N LEU A 388 2.29 13.40 18.47
CA LEU A 388 3.50 13.08 19.23
C LEU A 388 4.76 13.40 18.43
N LEU A 389 4.82 12.96 17.16
CA LEU A 389 5.98 13.23 16.30
C LEU A 389 6.18 14.74 16.06
N GLU A 390 5.09 15.52 15.92
CA GLU A 390 5.19 16.98 15.81
C GLU A 390 5.76 17.60 17.08
N SER A 391 5.30 17.19 18.28
CA SER A 391 5.83 17.72 19.52
C SER A 391 7.32 17.39 19.71
N ILE A 392 7.76 16.18 19.31
CA ILE A 392 9.17 15.80 19.29
C ILE A 392 9.97 16.67 18.31
N TYR A 393 9.46 16.87 17.08
CA TYR A 393 10.11 17.68 16.07
C TYR A 393 10.29 19.14 16.50
N ARG A 394 9.28 19.71 17.17
CA ARG A 394 9.29 21.11 17.61
C ARG A 394 10.06 21.33 18.90
N GLY A 395 10.48 20.29 19.59
CA GLY A 395 11.16 20.40 20.89
C GLY A 395 10.23 20.60 22.07
N ASP A 396 8.93 20.33 21.89
CA ASP A 396 7.89 20.58 22.88
C ASP A 396 7.48 19.32 23.66
N CYS A 397 7.99 18.15 23.29
CA CYS A 397 7.67 16.91 23.98
C CYS A 397 8.50 16.79 25.26
N VAL A 398 7.87 16.95 26.42
CA VAL A 398 8.44 16.94 27.76
C VAL A 398 9.44 18.09 28.00
N SER A 399 10.54 18.13 27.24
CA SER A 399 11.52 19.23 27.23
C SER A 399 12.25 19.25 25.88
N PRO A 400 12.95 20.36 25.56
CA PRO A 400 13.78 20.42 24.34
C PRO A 400 14.85 19.32 24.30
N GLU A 401 15.49 19.03 25.44
CA GLU A 401 16.54 18.00 25.56
C GLU A 401 15.95 16.59 25.37
N ALA A 402 14.80 16.32 26.01
CA ALA A 402 14.10 15.05 25.86
C ALA A 402 13.64 14.84 24.40
N SER A 403 13.06 15.87 23.79
CA SER A 403 12.64 15.86 22.39
C SER A 403 13.82 15.55 21.45
N GLN A 404 14.98 16.19 21.68
CA GLN A 404 16.19 15.95 20.90
C GLN A 404 16.69 14.51 21.04
N ALA A 405 16.67 13.96 22.27
CA ALA A 405 17.07 12.59 22.54
C ALA A 405 16.11 11.58 21.90
N MET A 406 14.80 11.81 22.01
CA MET A 406 13.78 10.98 21.32
C MET A 406 13.94 11.01 19.80
N LEU A 407 14.14 12.20 19.22
CA LEU A 407 14.40 12.38 17.80
C LEU A 407 15.65 11.63 17.36
N HIS A 408 16.72 11.67 18.17
CA HIS A 408 17.95 10.93 17.89
C HIS A 408 17.70 9.43 17.82
N MET A 409 16.91 8.86 18.74
CA MET A 409 16.58 7.43 18.72
C MET A 409 15.74 7.06 17.48
N LEU A 410 14.74 7.87 17.12
CA LEU A 410 13.91 7.65 15.91
C LEU A 410 14.72 7.74 14.62
N LEU A 411 15.75 8.60 14.55
CA LEU A 411 16.66 8.70 13.42
C LEU A 411 17.61 7.50 13.27
N ASN A 412 17.77 6.70 14.33
CA ASN A 412 18.59 5.50 14.35
C ASN A 412 17.74 4.22 14.32
N GLN A 413 16.48 4.31 13.86
CA GLN A 413 15.63 3.14 13.64
C GLN A 413 16.28 2.21 12.61
N GLU A 414 16.39 0.91 12.94
CA GLU A 414 16.98 -0.09 12.07
C GLU A 414 16.00 -0.68 11.05
N ASN A 415 14.68 -0.60 11.33
CA ASN A 415 13.63 -1.03 10.41
C ASN A 415 13.31 0.08 9.41
N THR A 416 13.95 0.04 8.24
CA THR A 416 13.87 1.08 7.21
C THR A 416 13.12 0.67 5.94
N TRP A 417 12.57 -0.53 5.90
CA TRP A 417 11.96 -1.14 4.72
C TRP A 417 10.50 -0.69 4.42
N LYS A 418 9.94 0.25 5.19
CA LYS A 418 8.60 0.84 4.96
C LYS A 418 8.73 2.28 4.44
N ILE A 419 8.33 3.28 5.23
CA ILE A 419 8.38 4.69 4.80
C ILE A 419 9.77 5.08 4.25
N PRO A 420 10.89 4.77 4.91
CA PRO A 420 12.20 5.16 4.37
C PRO A 420 12.53 4.54 3.01
N GLU A 421 12.18 3.27 2.77
CA GLU A 421 12.46 2.58 1.48
C GLU A 421 11.63 3.16 0.33
N GLY A 422 10.43 3.65 0.63
CA GLY A 422 9.56 4.30 -0.35
C GLY A 422 9.99 5.72 -0.75
N LEU A 423 11.04 6.26 -0.14
CA LEU A 423 11.52 7.62 -0.40
C LEU A 423 12.77 7.62 -1.29
N GLN A 424 13.05 8.78 -1.90
CA GLN A 424 14.29 8.93 -2.66
C GLN A 424 15.51 8.70 -1.77
N SER A 425 16.57 8.11 -2.34
CA SER A 425 17.83 7.87 -1.62
C SER A 425 18.41 9.17 -1.06
N GLY A 426 18.80 9.13 0.22
CA GLY A 426 19.40 10.28 0.92
C GLY A 426 18.41 11.14 1.71
N ILE A 427 17.11 10.90 1.60
CA ILE A 427 16.11 11.55 2.46
C ILE A 427 16.27 11.01 3.89
N LYS A 428 16.44 11.95 4.84
CA LYS A 428 16.55 11.61 6.26
C LYS A 428 15.17 11.38 6.86
N VAL A 429 15.02 10.29 7.60
CA VAL A 429 13.75 9.87 8.19
C VAL A 429 13.97 9.49 9.65
N ALA A 430 13.11 10.00 10.52
CA ALA A 430 13.00 9.57 11.91
C ALA A 430 11.68 8.79 12.03
N ASN A 431 11.74 7.47 12.17
CA ASN A 431 10.54 6.63 12.13
C ASN A 431 10.45 5.61 13.24
N LYS A 432 9.24 5.07 13.40
CA LYS A 432 8.97 3.89 14.21
C LYS A 432 7.96 3.00 13.51
N THR A 433 8.33 1.73 13.34
CA THR A 433 7.46 0.69 12.78
C THR A 433 6.64 -0.01 13.86
N GLY A 434 5.49 -0.55 13.44
CA GLY A 434 4.67 -1.46 14.24
C GLY A 434 4.19 -2.64 13.38
N GLU A 435 4.40 -3.88 13.86
CA GLU A 435 4.14 -5.07 13.07
C GLU A 435 3.51 -6.19 13.88
N THR A 436 2.57 -6.88 13.26
CA THR A 436 2.02 -8.17 13.68
C THR A 436 1.69 -8.98 12.42
N ASP A 437 1.18 -10.19 12.59
CA ASP A 437 0.69 -11.01 11.46
C ASP A 437 -0.46 -10.34 10.67
N VAL A 438 -1.13 -9.34 11.27
CA VAL A 438 -2.33 -8.69 10.70
C VAL A 438 -2.28 -7.16 10.77
N SER A 439 -1.15 -6.58 11.09
CA SER A 439 -0.99 -5.12 11.19
C SER A 439 0.37 -4.68 10.67
N GLN A 440 0.39 -3.67 9.83
CA GLN A 440 1.61 -3.12 9.23
C GLN A 440 1.59 -1.60 9.33
N HIS A 441 2.32 -1.06 10.30
CA HIS A 441 2.32 0.37 10.60
C HIS A 441 3.70 0.97 10.39
N ASP A 442 3.75 2.26 10.03
CA ASP A 442 4.93 3.10 10.15
C ASP A 442 4.54 4.55 10.38
N ILE A 443 5.27 5.24 11.25
CA ILE A 443 5.09 6.65 11.55
C ILE A 443 6.44 7.36 11.44
N ALA A 444 6.49 8.51 10.78
CA ALA A 444 7.74 9.15 10.44
C ALA A 444 7.69 10.68 10.46
N ILE A 445 8.82 11.29 10.86
CA ILE A 445 9.19 12.65 10.52
C ILE A 445 10.13 12.55 9.31
N VAL A 446 9.73 13.12 8.19
CA VAL A 446 10.49 13.09 6.94
C VAL A 446 11.11 14.46 6.69
N TYR A 447 12.42 14.49 6.47
CA TYR A 447 13.17 15.70 6.13
C TYR A 447 13.26 15.83 4.61
N GLY A 448 12.16 16.28 4.00
CA GLY A 448 12.07 16.41 2.56
C GLY A 448 12.86 17.58 2.00
N GLU A 449 13.13 17.56 0.71
CA GLU A 449 13.93 18.60 0.03
C GLU A 449 13.28 19.99 0.06
N LYS A 450 11.93 20.04 -0.01
CA LYS A 450 11.17 21.31 -0.06
C LYS A 450 10.53 21.66 1.29
N THR A 451 10.07 20.68 2.05
CA THR A 451 9.45 20.85 3.36
C THR A 451 9.67 19.62 4.21
N ASN A 452 9.72 19.82 5.52
CA ASN A 452 9.67 18.72 6.46
C ASN A 452 8.21 18.37 6.76
N TYR A 453 7.91 17.10 6.86
CA TYR A 453 6.54 16.67 7.10
C TYR A 453 6.44 15.42 7.98
N ILE A 454 5.28 15.22 8.54
CA ILE A 454 4.91 14.00 9.26
C ILE A 454 4.08 13.13 8.34
N LEU A 455 4.39 11.84 8.32
CA LEU A 455 3.61 10.81 7.65
C LEU A 455 3.39 9.65 8.62
N CYS A 456 2.13 9.34 8.90
CA CYS A 456 1.73 8.18 9.70
C CYS A 456 0.80 7.30 8.86
N VAL A 457 1.14 6.04 8.70
CA VAL A 457 0.34 5.05 7.96
C VAL A 457 0.12 3.84 8.87
N LEU A 458 -1.13 3.55 9.16
CA LEU A 458 -1.57 2.41 9.96
C LEU A 458 -2.48 1.52 9.09
N SER A 459 -2.24 0.21 9.12
CA SER A 459 -3.07 -0.78 8.39
C SER A 459 -3.19 -2.10 9.12
#